data_90e8648fa6db16b39764ae5bbc45455d
#
_entry.id   90e8648fa6db16b39764ae5bbc45455d
#
_cell.length_a   1.000
_cell.length_b   1.000
_cell.length_c   1.000
_cell.angle_alpha   90.00
_cell.angle_beta   90.00
_cell.angle_gamma   90.00
#
_symmetry.space_group_name_H-M   'P 1'
#
loop_
_entity.id
_entity.type
_entity.pdbx_description
1 polymer ?
#
loop_
_entity_poly.entity_id
_entity_poly.type
_entity_poly.pdbx_seq_one_letter_code
_entity_poly.pdbx_strand_id
1 'polypeptide(L)'
;MKFRAKLTIAMVLLLSLTYGIGGSLMIAQSFSSSIDRERDAAVQTYHMVVDVLDLLGDNASPGTAANTVALVLHKLGSGGASTSARIRFNAQMIETGDTMLLDEAPEPPAGSGVTRILRTGSGRHYLTLSAAADGTSVTLAFDVSNIYTVRQTQQRAYHTTFLILVAFGAAVAWVTS
;
A
#
# COMPACT_ATOMS: atom_id res chain seq x y z
N MET A 1 11.63 -8.30 49.63
CA MET A 1 10.87 -7.34 48.79
C MET A 1 9.56 -7.01 49.49
N LYS A 2 9.30 -5.70 49.72
CA LYS A 2 8.06 -5.22 50.36
C LYS A 2 6.88 -5.49 49.43
N PHE A 3 5.70 -5.79 49.95
CA PHE A 3 4.48 -6.08 49.17
C PHE A 3 4.20 -5.02 48.10
N ARG A 4 4.44 -3.76 48.40
CA ARG A 4 4.29 -2.61 47.50
C ARG A 4 5.15 -2.74 46.23
N ALA A 5 6.42 -3.14 46.35
CA ALA A 5 7.31 -3.32 45.20
C ALA A 5 6.84 -4.44 44.26
N LYS A 6 6.36 -5.56 44.81
CA LYS A 6 5.78 -6.66 44.00
C LYS A 6 4.54 -6.17 43.22
N LEU A 7 3.67 -5.42 43.84
CA LEU A 7 2.46 -4.87 43.22
C LEU A 7 2.83 -3.89 42.05
N THR A 8 3.78 -2.98 42.32
CA THR A 8 4.24 -2.02 41.30
C THR A 8 4.85 -2.73 40.11
N ILE A 9 5.71 -3.74 40.30
CA ILE A 9 6.31 -4.52 39.24
C ILE A 9 5.22 -5.25 38.44
N ALA A 10 4.27 -5.90 39.11
CA ALA A 10 3.18 -6.60 38.42
C ALA A 10 2.32 -5.64 37.56
N MET A 11 2.04 -4.43 38.08
CA MET A 11 1.26 -3.42 37.38
C MET A 11 2.02 -2.87 36.16
N VAL A 12 3.33 -2.62 36.26
CA VAL A 12 4.19 -2.18 35.16
C VAL A 12 4.26 -3.26 34.07
N LEU A 13 4.44 -4.53 34.47
CA LEU A 13 4.46 -5.66 33.52
C LEU A 13 3.12 -5.78 32.78
N LEU A 14 2.00 -5.69 33.48
CA LEU A 14 0.68 -5.78 32.89
C LEU A 14 0.42 -4.63 31.91
N LEU A 15 0.74 -3.40 32.27
CA LEU A 15 0.61 -2.24 31.38
C LEU A 15 1.53 -2.36 30.18
N SER A 16 2.78 -2.80 30.37
CA SER A 16 3.74 -3.01 29.27
C SER A 16 3.25 -4.08 28.29
N LEU A 17 2.70 -5.18 28.80
CA LEU A 17 2.15 -6.26 27.98
C LEU A 17 0.93 -5.77 27.19
N THR A 18 -0.01 -5.09 27.85
CA THR A 18 -1.23 -4.58 27.22
C THR A 18 -0.89 -3.55 26.14
N TYR A 19 -0.01 -2.61 26.45
CA TYR A 19 0.45 -1.63 25.48
C TYR A 19 1.22 -2.30 24.34
N GLY A 20 2.13 -3.25 24.65
CA GLY A 20 2.94 -3.97 23.66
C GLY A 20 2.10 -4.71 22.63
N ILE A 21 1.12 -5.47 23.08
CA ILE A 21 0.23 -6.24 22.17
C ILE A 21 -0.75 -5.31 21.46
N GLY A 22 -1.43 -4.42 22.20
CA GLY A 22 -2.47 -3.56 21.63
C GLY A 22 -1.94 -2.62 20.56
N GLY A 23 -0.80 -1.98 20.78
CA GLY A 23 -0.21 -1.07 19.81
C GLY A 23 0.31 -1.77 18.56
N SER A 24 0.93 -2.95 18.70
CA SER A 24 1.39 -3.72 17.54
C SER A 24 0.23 -4.20 16.67
N LEU A 25 -0.87 -4.65 17.27
CA LEU A 25 -2.09 -5.02 16.56
C LEU A 25 -2.72 -3.82 15.84
N MET A 26 -2.81 -2.67 16.50
CA MET A 26 -3.37 -1.46 15.90
C MET A 26 -2.57 -1.00 14.67
N ILE A 27 -1.22 -1.03 14.75
CA ILE A 27 -0.37 -0.68 13.60
C ILE A 27 -0.55 -1.69 12.48
N ALA A 28 -0.60 -2.99 12.78
CA ALA A 28 -0.81 -4.04 11.78
C ALA A 28 -2.18 -3.89 11.11
N GLN A 29 -3.24 -3.65 11.87
CA GLN A 29 -4.60 -3.47 11.35
C GLN A 29 -4.72 -2.20 10.50
N SER A 30 -4.14 -1.08 10.94
CA SER A 30 -4.10 0.17 10.18
C SER A 30 -3.38 -0.01 8.84
N PHE A 31 -2.25 -0.72 8.84
CA PHE A 31 -1.50 -1.01 7.63
C PHE A 31 -2.31 -1.89 6.66
N SER A 32 -2.89 -2.99 7.14
CA SER A 32 -3.72 -3.88 6.31
C SER A 32 -4.88 -3.11 5.69
N SER A 33 -5.62 -2.35 6.50
CA SER A 33 -6.74 -1.53 6.03
C SER A 33 -6.33 -0.48 4.99
N SER A 34 -5.12 0.09 5.10
CA SER A 34 -4.60 1.03 4.11
C SER A 34 -4.28 0.34 2.79
N ILE A 35 -3.64 -0.83 2.83
CA ILE A 35 -3.35 -1.62 1.62
C ILE A 35 -4.64 -2.11 0.95
N ASP A 36 -5.64 -2.53 1.73
CA ASP A 36 -6.92 -2.98 1.19
C ASP A 36 -7.65 -1.84 0.47
N ARG A 37 -7.62 -0.62 1.02
CA ARG A 37 -8.19 0.57 0.35
C ARG A 37 -7.48 0.89 -0.97
N GLU A 38 -6.15 0.79 -1.01
CA GLU A 38 -5.41 1.01 -2.26
C GLU A 38 -5.70 -0.08 -3.29
N ARG A 39 -5.88 -1.33 -2.84
CA ARG A 39 -6.31 -2.42 -3.71
C ARG A 39 -7.69 -2.16 -4.31
N ASP A 40 -8.66 -1.75 -3.49
CA ASP A 40 -10.01 -1.43 -3.95
C ASP A 40 -10.00 -0.24 -4.92
N ALA A 41 -9.22 0.80 -4.63
CA ALA A 41 -9.02 1.93 -5.53
C ALA A 41 -8.36 1.52 -6.86
N ALA A 42 -7.38 0.61 -6.82
CA ALA A 42 -6.74 0.08 -8.02
C ALA A 42 -7.73 -0.70 -8.90
N VAL A 43 -8.57 -1.54 -8.29
CA VAL A 43 -9.63 -2.28 -8.99
C VAL A 43 -10.64 -1.33 -9.62
N GLN A 44 -11.08 -0.32 -8.89
CA GLN A 44 -11.99 0.69 -9.41
C GLN A 44 -11.38 1.47 -10.58
N THR A 45 -10.10 1.85 -10.47
CA THR A 45 -9.37 2.51 -11.56
C THR A 45 -9.27 1.62 -12.78
N TYR A 46 -8.99 0.32 -12.60
CA TYR A 46 -8.98 -0.65 -13.68
C TYR A 46 -10.32 -0.70 -14.42
N HIS A 47 -11.44 -0.83 -13.71
CA HIS A 47 -12.76 -0.85 -14.35
C HIS A 47 -13.03 0.44 -15.13
N MET A 48 -12.70 1.60 -14.57
CA MET A 48 -12.85 2.86 -15.28
C MET A 48 -12.00 2.94 -16.56
N VAL A 49 -10.77 2.41 -16.54
CA VAL A 49 -9.91 2.37 -17.73
C VAL A 49 -10.51 1.44 -18.79
N VAL A 50 -10.98 0.27 -18.38
CA VAL A 50 -11.63 -0.69 -19.30
C VAL A 50 -12.90 -0.08 -19.90
N ASP A 51 -13.79 0.48 -19.08
CA ASP A 51 -15.03 1.12 -19.53
C ASP A 51 -14.75 2.25 -20.54
N VAL A 52 -13.70 3.04 -20.32
CA VAL A 52 -13.29 4.10 -21.24
C VAL A 52 -12.75 3.54 -22.54
N LEU A 53 -11.97 2.46 -22.50
CA LEU A 53 -11.48 1.80 -23.72
C LEU A 53 -12.63 1.20 -24.53
N ASP A 54 -13.60 0.58 -23.88
CA ASP A 54 -14.80 0.04 -24.52
C ASP A 54 -15.65 1.14 -25.17
N LEU A 55 -15.81 2.29 -24.50
CA LEU A 55 -16.52 3.45 -25.05
C LEU A 55 -15.83 4.06 -26.28
N LEU A 56 -14.49 4.02 -26.33
CA LEU A 56 -13.71 4.50 -27.48
C LEU A 56 -13.86 3.59 -28.70
N GLY A 57 -14.18 2.31 -28.48
CA GLY A 57 -14.38 1.31 -29.53
C GLY A 57 -13.11 1.02 -30.35
N ASP A 58 -13.24 0.03 -31.25
CA ASP A 58 -12.11 -0.49 -32.04
C ASP A 58 -11.51 0.52 -33.05
N ASN A 59 -12.24 1.57 -33.38
CA ASN A 59 -11.84 2.58 -34.36
C ASN A 59 -11.10 3.78 -33.76
N ALA A 60 -10.91 3.81 -32.44
CA ALA A 60 -10.20 4.90 -31.80
C ALA A 60 -8.72 4.94 -32.20
N SER A 61 -8.24 6.13 -32.52
CA SER A 61 -6.79 6.28 -32.76
C SER A 61 -6.02 6.02 -31.46
N PRO A 62 -4.80 5.42 -31.55
CA PRO A 62 -3.96 5.15 -30.39
C PRO A 62 -3.67 6.40 -29.56
N GLY A 63 -3.48 7.53 -30.23
CA GLY A 63 -3.24 8.81 -29.56
C GLY A 63 -4.45 9.28 -28.75
N THR A 64 -5.67 9.07 -29.26
CA THR A 64 -6.91 9.40 -28.53
C THR A 64 -7.06 8.49 -27.31
N ALA A 65 -6.83 7.19 -27.46
CA ALA A 65 -6.89 6.24 -26.35
C ALA A 65 -5.85 6.58 -25.27
N ALA A 66 -4.59 6.84 -25.69
CA ALA A 66 -3.51 7.23 -24.78
C ALA A 66 -3.83 8.49 -23.97
N ASN A 67 -4.31 9.56 -24.65
CA ASN A 67 -4.64 10.81 -23.99
C ASN A 67 -5.83 10.66 -23.03
N THR A 68 -6.83 9.89 -23.42
CA THR A 68 -8.01 9.67 -22.59
C THR A 68 -7.66 8.86 -21.32
N VAL A 69 -6.89 7.79 -21.47
CA VAL A 69 -6.41 6.99 -20.36
C VAL A 69 -5.52 7.84 -19.44
N ALA A 70 -4.59 8.61 -19.99
CA ALA A 70 -3.74 9.50 -19.21
C ALA A 70 -4.56 10.53 -18.40
N LEU A 71 -5.63 11.08 -19.01
CA LEU A 71 -6.54 11.99 -18.32
C LEU A 71 -7.29 11.31 -17.17
N VAL A 72 -7.79 10.08 -17.38
CA VAL A 72 -8.46 9.27 -16.34
C VAL A 72 -7.50 9.01 -15.19
N LEU A 73 -6.29 8.51 -15.49
CA LEU A 73 -5.28 8.22 -14.48
C LEU A 73 -4.84 9.48 -13.72
N HIS A 74 -4.69 10.61 -14.41
CA HIS A 74 -4.38 11.89 -13.77
C HIS A 74 -5.48 12.36 -12.83
N LYS A 75 -6.75 12.22 -13.23
CA LYS A 75 -7.89 12.61 -12.38
C LYS A 75 -8.05 11.68 -11.16
N LEU A 76 -7.80 10.39 -11.31
CA LEU A 76 -7.91 9.42 -10.22
C LEU A 76 -6.68 9.44 -9.31
N GLY A 77 -5.49 9.74 -9.85
CA GLY A 77 -4.23 9.89 -9.10
C GLY A 77 -4.13 11.16 -8.26
N SER A 78 -5.19 11.98 -8.20
CA SER A 78 -5.22 13.22 -7.41
C SER A 78 -5.03 13.01 -5.89
N GLY A 79 -4.96 11.76 -5.42
CA GLY A 79 -4.60 11.37 -4.05
C GLY A 79 -3.10 11.30 -3.74
N GLY A 80 -2.21 11.72 -4.64
CA GLY A 80 -0.77 11.78 -4.40
C GLY A 80 0.03 10.52 -4.76
N ALA A 81 -0.62 9.44 -5.20
CA ALA A 81 0.07 8.27 -5.71
C ALA A 81 0.40 8.46 -7.20
N SER A 82 1.67 8.32 -7.57
CA SER A 82 2.05 8.25 -8.98
C SER A 82 1.52 6.93 -9.55
N THR A 83 0.68 7.02 -10.59
CA THR A 83 0.11 5.87 -11.26
C THR A 83 0.80 5.68 -12.60
N SER A 84 1.33 4.50 -12.84
CA SER A 84 1.89 4.09 -14.12
C SER A 84 0.98 3.04 -14.75
N ALA A 85 0.80 3.11 -16.06
CA ALA A 85 -0.04 2.17 -16.78
C ALA A 85 0.62 1.70 -18.08
N ARG A 86 0.47 0.41 -18.35
CA ARG A 86 0.77 -0.23 -19.63
C ARG A 86 -0.51 -0.91 -20.12
N ILE A 87 -0.98 -0.49 -21.27
CA ILE A 87 -2.21 -0.98 -21.88
C ILE A 87 -1.90 -1.47 -23.27
N ARG A 88 -2.24 -2.73 -23.56
CA ARG A 88 -2.24 -3.27 -24.91
C ARG A 88 -3.67 -3.26 -25.40
N PHE A 89 -3.93 -2.47 -26.42
CA PHE A 89 -5.24 -2.31 -27.04
C PHE A 89 -5.08 -2.32 -28.56
N ASN A 90 -5.84 -3.15 -29.28
CA ASN A 90 -5.76 -3.30 -30.74
C ASN A 90 -4.33 -3.51 -31.27
N ALA A 91 -3.57 -4.45 -30.68
CA ALA A 91 -2.17 -4.75 -30.96
C ALA A 91 -1.19 -3.58 -30.78
N GLN A 92 -1.62 -2.49 -30.18
CA GLN A 92 -0.79 -1.33 -29.87
C GLN A 92 -0.54 -1.25 -28.36
N MET A 93 0.64 -0.76 -28.01
CA MET A 93 1.03 -0.58 -26.61
C MET A 93 1.00 0.90 -26.26
N ILE A 94 0.25 1.21 -25.20
CA ILE A 94 0.13 2.55 -24.62
C ILE A 94 0.80 2.49 -23.26
N GLU A 95 1.79 3.32 -23.03
CA GLU A 95 2.48 3.43 -21.76
C GLU A 95 2.40 4.85 -21.23
N THR A 96 2.16 4.97 -19.93
CA THR A 96 2.14 6.25 -19.22
C THR A 96 2.75 6.10 -17.83
N GLY A 97 3.47 7.11 -17.37
CA GLY A 97 4.17 7.09 -16.09
C GLY A 97 5.56 6.46 -16.16
N ASP A 98 5.98 5.77 -15.11
CA ASP A 98 7.30 5.14 -14.99
C ASP A 98 7.30 3.75 -15.65
N THR A 99 7.90 3.66 -16.84
CA THR A 99 7.94 2.42 -17.63
C THR A 99 8.83 1.35 -17.01
N MET A 100 9.88 1.72 -16.26
CA MET A 100 10.76 0.76 -15.60
C MET A 100 10.01 -0.10 -14.57
N LEU A 101 9.01 0.48 -13.90
CA LEU A 101 8.16 -0.25 -12.97
C LEU A 101 7.27 -1.27 -13.66
N LEU A 102 6.80 -0.94 -14.85
CA LEU A 102 5.92 -1.78 -15.63
C LEU A 102 6.66 -3.00 -16.22
N ASP A 103 7.98 -2.90 -16.41
CA ASP A 103 8.81 -4.01 -16.88
C ASP A 103 9.05 -5.06 -15.78
N GLU A 104 9.04 -4.64 -14.50
CA GLU A 104 9.10 -5.56 -13.36
C GLU A 104 7.73 -6.19 -13.04
N ALA A 105 6.65 -5.67 -13.61
CA ALA A 105 5.30 -6.19 -13.38
C ALA A 105 5.10 -7.52 -14.13
N PRO A 106 4.50 -8.54 -13.47
CA PRO A 106 4.22 -9.81 -14.13
C PRO A 106 3.24 -9.63 -15.29
N GLU A 107 3.45 -10.38 -16.37
CA GLU A 107 2.48 -10.45 -17.45
C GLU A 107 1.10 -10.87 -16.92
N PRO A 108 0.03 -10.19 -17.36
CA PRO A 108 -1.30 -10.50 -16.88
C PRO A 108 -1.73 -11.90 -17.32
N PRO A 109 -2.19 -12.74 -16.40
CA PRO A 109 -2.79 -14.02 -16.77
C PRO A 109 -4.10 -13.77 -17.50
N ALA A 110 -4.38 -14.60 -18.52
CA ALA A 110 -5.64 -14.52 -19.26
C ALA A 110 -6.84 -14.70 -18.31
N GLY A 111 -7.78 -13.75 -18.35
CA GLY A 111 -9.10 -13.86 -17.71
C GLY A 111 -9.19 -13.52 -16.22
N SER A 112 -8.16 -13.07 -15.54
CA SER A 112 -8.27 -12.63 -14.14
C SER A 112 -7.35 -11.48 -13.80
N GLY A 113 -7.88 -10.49 -13.05
CA GLY A 113 -7.07 -9.44 -12.45
C GLY A 113 -6.23 -9.98 -11.29
N VAL A 114 -4.91 -9.85 -11.37
CA VAL A 114 -4.00 -10.22 -10.28
C VAL A 114 -3.40 -8.96 -9.69
N THR A 115 -3.62 -8.77 -8.39
CA THR A 115 -2.97 -7.73 -7.61
C THR A 115 -1.75 -8.27 -6.89
N ARG A 116 -0.60 -7.59 -7.03
CA ARG A 116 0.64 -7.94 -6.32
C ARG A 116 1.30 -6.68 -5.78
N ILE A 117 2.05 -6.86 -4.70
CA ILE A 117 2.93 -5.81 -4.18
C ILE A 117 4.35 -6.15 -4.61
N LEU A 118 4.95 -5.26 -5.39
CA LEU A 118 6.33 -5.36 -5.85
C LEU A 118 7.19 -4.39 -5.04
N ARG A 119 8.42 -4.81 -4.74
CA ARG A 119 9.45 -3.96 -4.17
C ARG A 119 10.57 -3.80 -5.18
N THR A 120 10.83 -2.56 -5.59
CA THR A 120 11.92 -2.26 -6.51
C THR A 120 13.29 -2.29 -5.82
N GLY A 121 14.36 -2.37 -6.60
CA GLY A 121 15.73 -2.27 -6.12
C GLY A 121 16.02 -0.94 -5.40
N SER A 122 15.28 0.13 -5.70
CA SER A 122 15.34 1.42 -4.99
C SER A 122 14.62 1.42 -3.62
N GLY A 123 13.99 0.31 -3.24
CA GLY A 123 13.25 0.17 -1.98
C GLY A 123 11.84 0.75 -1.98
N ARG A 124 11.33 1.22 -3.11
CA ARG A 124 9.93 1.64 -3.26
C ARG A 124 9.00 0.44 -3.34
N HIS A 125 7.76 0.62 -2.90
CA HIS A 125 6.72 -0.39 -2.93
C HIS A 125 5.61 0.04 -3.88
N TYR A 126 5.24 -0.86 -4.78
CA TYR A 126 4.19 -0.63 -5.76
C TYR A 126 3.13 -1.72 -5.67
N LEU A 127 1.88 -1.28 -5.69
CA LEU A 127 0.74 -2.17 -5.89
C LEU A 127 0.51 -2.28 -7.39
N THR A 128 0.69 -3.47 -7.96
CA THR A 128 0.42 -3.73 -9.38
C THR A 128 -0.88 -4.50 -9.53
N LEU A 129 -1.68 -4.09 -10.49
CA LEU A 129 -2.86 -4.82 -10.95
C LEU A 129 -2.67 -5.13 -12.43
N SER A 130 -2.71 -6.40 -12.79
CA SER A 130 -2.58 -6.85 -14.18
C SER A 130 -3.75 -7.74 -14.53
N ALA A 131 -4.43 -7.42 -15.63
CA ALA A 131 -5.53 -8.21 -16.16
C ALA A 131 -5.52 -8.20 -17.69
N ALA A 132 -6.00 -9.29 -18.29
CA ALA A 132 -6.16 -9.42 -19.73
C ALA A 132 -7.53 -10.00 -20.05
N ALA A 133 -8.25 -9.37 -20.98
CA ALA A 133 -9.54 -9.82 -21.49
C ALA A 133 -9.68 -9.40 -22.97
N ASP A 134 -10.22 -10.27 -23.80
CA ASP A 134 -10.62 -10.00 -25.19
C ASP A 134 -9.56 -9.28 -26.06
N GLY A 135 -8.29 -9.68 -25.93
CA GLY A 135 -7.18 -9.08 -26.67
C GLY A 135 -6.65 -7.76 -26.07
N THR A 136 -7.28 -7.25 -25.03
CA THR A 136 -6.82 -6.08 -24.27
C THR A 136 -6.11 -6.55 -23.00
N SER A 137 -4.93 -6.04 -22.75
CA SER A 137 -4.24 -6.24 -21.47
C SER A 137 -3.96 -4.91 -20.81
N VAL A 138 -4.26 -4.83 -19.52
CA VAL A 138 -4.05 -3.63 -18.71
C VAL A 138 -3.19 -3.99 -17.52
N THR A 139 -2.09 -3.27 -17.36
CA THR A 139 -1.23 -3.33 -16.15
C THR A 139 -1.17 -1.94 -15.56
N LEU A 140 -1.61 -1.82 -14.32
CA LEU A 140 -1.55 -0.59 -13.53
C LEU A 140 -0.55 -0.77 -12.39
N ALA A 141 0.23 0.26 -12.08
CA ALA A 141 1.13 0.30 -10.93
C ALA A 141 0.91 1.58 -10.13
N PHE A 142 0.69 1.43 -8.84
CA PHE A 142 0.42 2.51 -7.88
C PHE A 142 1.55 2.56 -6.86
N ASP A 143 2.14 3.73 -6.64
CA ASP A 143 3.16 3.90 -5.60
C ASP A 143 2.52 3.91 -4.20
N VAL A 144 2.74 2.83 -3.46
CA VAL A 144 2.26 2.66 -2.08
C VAL A 144 3.39 2.82 -1.05
N SER A 145 4.53 3.36 -1.44
CA SER A 145 5.72 3.54 -0.58
C SER A 145 5.39 4.39 0.65
N ASN A 146 4.48 5.35 0.52
CA ASN A 146 4.05 6.19 1.63
C ASN A 146 3.42 5.37 2.76
N ILE A 147 2.60 4.36 2.45
CA ILE A 147 1.97 3.48 3.44
C ILE A 147 3.04 2.73 4.25
N TYR A 148 4.08 2.25 3.58
CA TYR A 148 5.21 1.58 4.23
C TYR A 148 6.03 2.53 5.10
N THR A 149 6.26 3.76 4.62
CA THR A 149 6.97 4.79 5.38
C THR A 149 6.20 5.20 6.64
N VAL A 150 4.89 5.41 6.52
CA VAL A 150 4.01 5.72 7.67
C VAL A 150 4.04 4.58 8.68
N ARG A 151 3.90 3.32 8.25
CA ARG A 151 4.02 2.15 9.12
C ARG A 151 5.35 2.12 9.87
N GLN A 152 6.46 2.34 9.16
CA GLN A 152 7.79 2.34 9.77
C GLN A 152 7.95 3.46 10.81
N THR A 153 7.44 4.65 10.50
CA THR A 153 7.45 5.79 11.43
C THR A 153 6.60 5.50 12.67
N GLN A 154 5.40 4.96 12.50
CA GLN A 154 4.54 4.53 13.60
C GLN A 154 5.21 3.47 14.47
N GLN A 155 5.84 2.45 13.87
CA GLN A 155 6.57 1.43 14.61
C GLN A 155 7.73 2.02 15.42
N ARG A 156 8.52 2.92 14.85
CA ARG A 156 9.62 3.58 15.56
C ARG A 156 9.11 4.43 16.74
N ALA A 157 8.11 5.26 16.51
CA ALA A 157 7.49 6.07 17.56
C ALA A 157 6.95 5.18 18.68
N TYR A 158 6.27 4.10 18.31
CA TYR A 158 5.72 3.14 19.23
C TYR A 158 6.81 2.46 20.09
N HIS A 159 7.88 1.95 19.48
CA HIS A 159 8.99 1.34 20.22
C HIS A 159 9.67 2.33 21.16
N THR A 160 9.87 3.57 20.71
CA THR A 160 10.46 4.61 21.56
C THR A 160 9.59 4.90 22.79
N THR A 161 8.28 5.07 22.59
CA THR A 161 7.33 5.31 23.69
C THR A 161 7.28 4.11 24.65
N PHE A 162 7.28 2.89 24.10
CA PHE A 162 7.31 1.67 24.90
C PHE A 162 8.55 1.58 25.79
N LEU A 163 9.74 1.86 25.25
CA LEU A 163 11.00 1.86 26.00
C LEU A 163 11.01 2.91 27.10
N ILE A 164 10.47 4.11 26.84
CA ILE A 164 10.33 5.17 27.86
C ILE A 164 9.41 4.70 28.99
N LEU A 165 8.27 4.09 28.67
CA LEU A 165 7.33 3.58 29.68
C LEU A 165 7.95 2.47 30.54
N VAL A 166 8.69 1.55 29.94
CA VAL A 166 9.38 0.48 30.66
C VAL A 166 10.47 1.04 31.57
N ALA A 167 11.29 1.98 31.07
CA ALA A 167 12.34 2.64 31.85
C ALA A 167 11.76 3.42 33.04
N PHE A 168 10.68 4.17 32.81
CA PHE A 168 9.98 4.89 33.86
C PHE A 168 9.41 3.95 34.93
N GLY A 169 8.75 2.87 34.50
CA GLY A 169 8.24 1.85 35.39
C GLY A 169 9.32 1.18 36.24
N ALA A 170 10.48 0.88 35.63
CA ALA A 170 11.64 0.33 36.33
C ALA A 170 12.21 1.32 37.39
N ALA A 171 12.30 2.61 37.05
CA ALA A 171 12.74 3.65 37.96
C ALA A 171 11.81 3.79 39.18
N VAL A 172 10.48 3.81 38.91
CA VAL A 172 9.48 3.84 40.01
C VAL A 172 9.59 2.59 40.90
N ALA A 173 9.72 1.41 40.29
CA ALA A 173 9.88 0.18 41.07
C ALA A 173 11.16 0.19 41.91
N TRP A 174 12.25 0.77 41.43
CA TRP A 174 13.52 0.89 42.16
C TRP A 174 13.41 1.86 43.34
N VAL A 175 12.77 3.03 43.15
CA VAL A 175 12.57 4.03 44.21
C VAL A 175 11.63 3.52 45.31
N THR A 176 10.66 2.65 44.98
CA THR A 176 9.67 2.11 45.92
C THR A 176 10.11 0.81 46.63
N SER A 177 11.21 0.24 46.21
CA SER A 177 11.78 -1.01 46.74
C SER A 177 12.65 -0.74 47.98
#